data_4abc2d73cfb2969cb766de50a48bf786
#
_entry.id   4abc2d73cfb2969cb766de50a48bf786
#
_cell.length_a   1.000
_cell.length_b   1.000
_cell.length_c   1.000
_cell.angle_alpha   90.00
_cell.angle_beta   90.00
_cell.angle_gamma   90.00
#
_symmetry.space_group_name_H-M   'P 1'
#
loop_
_entity.id
_entity.type
_entity.pdbx_description
1 polymer ?
#
loop_
_entity_poly.entity_id
_entity_poly.type
_entity_poly.pdbx_seq_one_letter_code
_entity_poly.pdbx_strand_id
1 'polypeptide(L)'
;MKLLNDSRMQEFIVNGYVKVKAAFTPAFHESVRAQVEEIFSTTGNPGNDILPAIPQLADLFSHPAVTGALTSILGPGYAMHPHRHCHLTPPRQAGQRHHQDSYEDDQNVRHHRTRWVMAFYYPQDVNVEMGPTSVLPASQYYTRRDQAEKQEEVLLSGEAGAVTIVHYDLWHRAATNHSDRNRYMIKFLFCRMAEPNAPSWQCASPVWSEPAAYEELPRLWRSVWNWHLGNELRDDGQDDASRVGVSAGRRDNGLRVEQEVLSEAGQLENVYQLSGQGPKGSAELCERLSKEALELLDHNQAARHTNPSQLYSGFGLSAQGATAVPYLLELLRTGDWPLRAAVADILGDIGRPAGNAVPFLIDSLDDDSEWVRRNAAEALGNIGSAEPVPQLARLLVKDSCRFVRHNAALSLAKIGRDADAASSSLQMALDDTNLYVRENARLALARIHME
;
A
#
# COMPACT_ATOMS: atom_id res chain seq x y z
N MET A 1 13.94 -10.86 -17.24
CA MET A 1 13.46 -10.31 -15.95
C MET A 1 14.32 -10.92 -14.85
N LYS A 2 14.76 -10.14 -13.86
CA LYS A 2 15.61 -10.58 -12.74
C LYS A 2 14.79 -10.49 -11.45
N LEU A 3 14.08 -11.56 -11.11
CA LEU A 3 13.26 -11.64 -9.90
C LEU A 3 14.12 -11.59 -8.62
N LEU A 4 13.53 -11.13 -7.53
CA LEU A 4 14.12 -11.22 -6.19
C LEU A 4 14.15 -12.70 -5.74
N ASN A 5 15.06 -13.03 -4.83
CA ASN A 5 15.06 -14.32 -4.10
C ASN A 5 14.37 -14.16 -2.73
N ASP A 6 14.24 -15.23 -1.97
CA ASP A 6 13.59 -15.23 -0.66
C ASP A 6 14.19 -14.20 0.30
N SER A 7 15.51 -14.14 0.41
CA SER A 7 16.19 -13.19 1.30
C SER A 7 15.88 -11.73 0.97
N ARG A 8 15.86 -11.39 -0.32
CA ARG A 8 15.53 -10.03 -0.78
C ARG A 8 14.06 -9.69 -0.61
N MET A 9 13.18 -10.69 -0.77
CA MET A 9 11.75 -10.50 -0.51
C MET A 9 11.48 -10.31 0.98
N GLN A 10 12.16 -11.07 1.84
CA GLN A 10 12.11 -10.89 3.29
C GLN A 10 12.68 -9.54 3.73
N GLU A 11 13.81 -9.10 3.13
CA GLU A 11 14.36 -7.76 3.35
C GLU A 11 13.32 -6.66 3.05
N PHE A 12 12.59 -6.79 1.94
CA PHE A 12 11.53 -5.86 1.60
C PHE A 12 10.38 -5.88 2.62
N ILE A 13 9.91 -7.06 3.01
CA ILE A 13 8.82 -7.20 3.99
C ILE A 13 9.22 -6.59 5.33
N VAL A 14 10.43 -6.86 5.82
CA VAL A 14 10.89 -6.36 7.12
C VAL A 14 11.18 -4.87 7.06
N ASN A 15 12.04 -4.43 6.11
CA ASN A 15 12.56 -3.07 6.09
C ASN A 15 11.67 -2.08 5.31
N GLY A 16 10.73 -2.56 4.50
CA GLY A 16 9.88 -1.71 3.65
C GLY A 16 10.54 -1.19 2.38
N TYR A 17 11.78 -1.58 2.08
CA TYR A 17 12.45 -1.17 0.86
C TYR A 17 13.48 -2.19 0.36
N VAL A 18 13.80 -2.09 -0.93
CA VAL A 18 14.86 -2.86 -1.57
C VAL A 18 15.57 -2.01 -2.63
N LYS A 19 16.92 -2.04 -2.65
CA LYS A 19 17.71 -1.31 -3.64
C LYS A 19 18.04 -2.22 -4.83
N VAL A 20 17.87 -1.69 -6.05
CA VAL A 20 18.29 -2.33 -7.30
C VAL A 20 19.05 -1.32 -8.14
N LYS A 21 19.85 -1.81 -9.10
CA LYS A 21 20.58 -0.93 -10.03
C LYS A 21 20.11 -1.21 -11.46
N ALA A 22 19.67 -0.15 -12.13
CA ALA A 22 19.43 -0.18 -13.56
C ALA A 22 20.75 0.10 -14.27
N ALA A 23 21.35 -0.93 -14.85
CA ALA A 23 22.68 -0.88 -15.42
C ALA A 23 22.69 -0.26 -16.83
N PHE A 24 22.29 1.02 -16.92
CA PHE A 24 22.50 1.83 -18.12
C PHE A 24 23.89 2.47 -18.14
N THR A 25 24.27 3.01 -19.28
CA THR A 25 25.54 3.75 -19.40
C THR A 25 25.52 5.05 -18.60
N PRO A 26 26.66 5.57 -18.14
CA PRO A 26 26.71 6.89 -17.49
C PRO A 26 26.09 8.00 -18.36
N ALA A 27 26.24 7.94 -19.68
CA ALA A 27 25.64 8.90 -20.61
C ALA A 27 24.10 8.90 -20.57
N PHE A 28 23.45 7.76 -20.32
CA PHE A 28 22.01 7.68 -20.18
C PHE A 28 21.55 8.50 -18.96
N HIS A 29 22.17 8.27 -17.81
CA HIS A 29 21.80 8.95 -16.58
C HIS A 29 22.10 10.45 -16.65
N GLU A 30 23.22 10.82 -17.25
CA GLU A 30 23.58 12.23 -17.49
C GLU A 30 22.58 12.92 -18.42
N SER A 31 22.10 12.23 -19.47
CA SER A 31 21.06 12.76 -20.37
C SER A 31 19.75 13.00 -19.62
N VAL A 32 19.33 12.09 -18.74
CA VAL A 32 18.14 12.29 -17.88
C VAL A 32 18.34 13.49 -16.96
N ARG A 33 19.51 13.57 -16.30
CA ARG A 33 19.83 14.67 -15.39
C ARG A 33 19.77 16.04 -16.09
N ALA A 34 20.41 16.14 -17.27
CA ALA A 34 20.42 17.37 -18.06
C ALA A 34 19.02 17.83 -18.48
N GLN A 35 18.16 16.89 -18.94
CA GLN A 35 16.77 17.19 -19.30
C GLN A 35 15.96 17.65 -18.07
N VAL A 36 16.15 17.01 -16.90
CA VAL A 36 15.51 17.45 -15.65
C VAL A 36 15.95 18.88 -15.31
N GLU A 37 17.24 19.19 -15.37
CA GLU A 37 17.76 20.54 -15.09
C GLU A 37 17.19 21.59 -16.05
N GLU A 38 17.11 21.27 -17.34
CA GLU A 38 16.52 22.13 -18.34
C GLU A 38 15.04 22.42 -18.04
N ILE A 39 14.25 21.39 -17.74
CA ILE A 39 12.82 21.53 -17.42
C ILE A 39 12.65 22.41 -16.18
N PHE A 40 13.40 22.15 -15.09
CA PHE A 40 13.29 22.96 -13.87
C PHE A 40 13.71 24.42 -14.06
N SER A 41 14.68 24.68 -14.95
CA SER A 41 15.14 26.04 -15.23
C SER A 41 14.21 26.83 -16.15
N THR A 42 13.43 26.16 -17.01
CA THR A 42 12.59 26.80 -18.02
C THR A 42 11.11 26.84 -17.63
N THR A 43 10.56 25.70 -17.16
CA THR A 43 9.11 25.54 -16.91
C THR A 43 8.79 25.22 -15.45
N GLY A 44 9.80 24.96 -14.62
CA GLY A 44 9.61 24.55 -13.23
C GLY A 44 9.34 23.04 -13.08
N ASN A 45 8.76 22.62 -11.97
CA ASN A 45 8.49 21.22 -11.70
C ASN A 45 7.38 20.66 -12.60
N PRO A 46 7.64 19.65 -13.41
CA PRO A 46 6.64 19.08 -14.33
C PRO A 46 5.59 18.23 -13.64
N GLY A 47 5.77 17.88 -12.36
CA GLY A 47 4.83 17.04 -11.63
C GLY A 47 4.58 15.69 -12.32
N ASN A 48 3.31 15.35 -12.55
CA ASN A 48 2.91 14.10 -13.22
C ASN A 48 3.37 14.00 -14.68
N ASP A 49 3.71 15.14 -15.31
CA ASP A 49 4.12 15.18 -16.72
C ASP A 49 5.61 14.88 -16.91
N ILE A 50 6.34 14.48 -15.87
CA ILE A 50 7.77 14.12 -15.97
C ILE A 50 8.03 12.98 -16.97
N LEU A 51 7.15 12.00 -17.11
CA LEU A 51 7.31 10.91 -18.06
C LEU A 51 7.07 11.33 -19.52
N PRO A 52 6.00 12.07 -19.86
CA PRO A 52 5.86 12.68 -21.18
C PRO A 52 7.01 13.63 -21.54
N ALA A 53 7.52 14.39 -20.57
CA ALA A 53 8.62 15.33 -20.77
C ALA A 53 9.98 14.62 -21.00
N ILE A 54 10.20 13.47 -20.35
CA ILE A 54 11.43 12.66 -20.48
C ILE A 54 11.05 11.21 -20.78
N PRO A 55 10.67 10.87 -22.02
CA PRO A 55 10.15 9.53 -22.37
C PRO A 55 11.13 8.38 -22.08
N GLN A 56 12.44 8.63 -22.12
CA GLN A 56 13.46 7.63 -21.79
C GLN A 56 13.40 7.10 -20.35
N LEU A 57 12.64 7.74 -19.45
CA LEU A 57 12.34 7.18 -18.13
C LEU A 57 11.54 5.87 -18.22
N ALA A 58 10.79 5.65 -19.30
CA ALA A 58 10.12 4.39 -19.54
C ALA A 58 11.10 3.23 -19.66
N ASP A 59 12.26 3.45 -20.33
CA ASP A 59 13.31 2.44 -20.47
C ASP A 59 13.89 2.06 -19.10
N LEU A 60 14.10 3.05 -18.22
CA LEU A 60 14.56 2.81 -16.86
C LEU A 60 13.64 1.84 -16.09
N PHE A 61 12.33 2.12 -16.13
CA PHE A 61 11.36 1.29 -15.42
C PHE A 61 11.04 -0.03 -16.12
N SER A 62 11.46 -0.17 -17.39
CA SER A 62 11.42 -1.43 -18.15
C SER A 62 12.69 -2.27 -18.00
N HIS A 63 13.73 -1.75 -17.32
CA HIS A 63 14.97 -2.46 -17.11
C HIS A 63 14.77 -3.77 -16.33
N PRO A 64 15.39 -4.92 -16.74
CA PRO A 64 15.15 -6.24 -16.15
C PRO A 64 15.32 -6.34 -14.63
N ALA A 65 16.19 -5.53 -14.00
CA ALA A 65 16.36 -5.50 -12.56
C ALA A 65 15.20 -4.78 -11.86
N VAL A 66 14.67 -3.70 -12.47
CA VAL A 66 13.55 -2.92 -11.90
C VAL A 66 12.24 -3.68 -12.07
N THR A 67 11.94 -4.14 -13.30
CA THR A 67 10.73 -4.94 -13.57
C THR A 67 10.72 -6.23 -12.76
N GLY A 68 11.89 -6.86 -12.59
CA GLY A 68 11.99 -8.08 -11.78
C GLY A 68 11.65 -7.86 -10.31
N ALA A 69 12.15 -6.78 -9.71
CA ALA A 69 11.84 -6.44 -8.34
C ALA A 69 10.37 -6.01 -8.17
N LEU A 70 9.84 -5.16 -9.08
CA LEU A 70 8.42 -4.77 -9.07
C LEU A 70 7.50 -6.00 -9.24
N THR A 71 7.81 -6.91 -10.17
CA THR A 71 7.05 -8.16 -10.33
C THR A 71 7.10 -9.02 -9.07
N SER A 72 8.27 -9.15 -8.43
CA SER A 72 8.41 -9.93 -7.22
C SER A 72 7.52 -9.42 -6.09
N ILE A 73 7.41 -8.10 -5.96
CA ILE A 73 6.67 -7.45 -4.87
C ILE A 73 5.17 -7.29 -5.20
N LEU A 74 4.84 -6.82 -6.41
CA LEU A 74 3.47 -6.48 -6.81
C LEU A 74 2.75 -7.57 -7.61
N GLY A 75 3.45 -8.63 -7.98
CA GLY A 75 2.92 -9.64 -8.89
C GLY A 75 3.03 -9.26 -10.37
N PRO A 76 2.79 -10.23 -11.27
CA PRO A 76 2.79 -9.97 -12.71
C PRO A 76 1.64 -9.03 -13.09
N GLY A 77 1.86 -8.23 -14.13
CA GLY A 77 0.82 -7.32 -14.65
C GLY A 77 0.51 -6.13 -13.73
N TYR A 78 1.42 -5.78 -12.81
CA TYR A 78 1.33 -4.53 -12.05
C TYR A 78 1.21 -3.32 -13.00
N ALA A 79 0.63 -2.22 -12.53
CA ALA A 79 0.49 -1.00 -13.31
C ALA A 79 1.36 0.13 -12.77
N MET A 80 1.89 0.96 -13.69
CA MET A 80 2.46 2.25 -13.33
C MET A 80 1.31 3.25 -13.15
N HIS A 81 1.20 3.82 -11.96
CA HIS A 81 0.18 4.82 -11.66
C HIS A 81 0.56 6.19 -12.26
N PRO A 82 -0.41 7.02 -12.63
CA PRO A 82 -0.15 8.35 -13.18
C PRO A 82 0.50 9.33 -12.19
N HIS A 83 0.47 9.06 -10.89
CA HIS A 83 1.14 9.91 -9.90
C HIS A 83 2.66 9.73 -9.98
N ARG A 84 3.33 10.80 -10.40
CA ARG A 84 4.78 10.87 -10.60
C ARG A 84 5.28 12.22 -10.11
N HIS A 85 6.51 12.27 -9.69
CA HIS A 85 7.07 13.55 -9.25
C HIS A 85 8.59 13.57 -9.35
N CYS A 86 9.15 14.70 -9.72
CA CYS A 86 10.58 14.94 -9.60
C CYS A 86 10.84 15.89 -8.42
N HIS A 87 11.53 15.39 -7.41
CA HIS A 87 11.93 16.16 -6.24
C HIS A 87 13.28 16.80 -6.46
N LEU A 88 13.32 18.13 -6.43
CA LEU A 88 14.55 18.91 -6.36
C LEU A 88 14.84 19.29 -4.89
N THR A 89 16.05 18.99 -4.44
CA THR A 89 16.59 19.52 -3.19
C THR A 89 17.78 20.43 -3.53
N PRO A 90 17.59 21.75 -3.54
CA PRO A 90 18.65 22.71 -3.84
C PRO A 90 19.82 22.66 -2.84
N PRO A 91 20.95 23.30 -3.18
CA PRO A 91 22.07 23.50 -2.27
C PRO A 91 21.63 24.12 -0.95
N ARG A 92 22.17 23.62 0.15
CA ARG A 92 21.94 24.15 1.52
C ARG A 92 20.50 24.11 1.99
N GLN A 93 19.61 23.38 1.33
CA GLN A 93 18.22 23.24 1.77
C GLN A 93 18.12 22.34 2.99
N ALA A 94 17.35 22.80 3.98
CA ALA A 94 16.99 22.01 5.16
C ALA A 94 16.15 20.77 4.76
N GLY A 95 16.32 19.69 5.51
CA GLY A 95 15.53 18.48 5.36
C GLY A 95 14.05 18.64 5.72
N GLN A 96 13.28 17.67 5.38
CA GLN A 96 11.85 17.58 5.72
C GLN A 96 11.66 16.85 7.06
N ARG A 97 10.45 16.92 7.60
CA ARG A 97 10.00 15.98 8.64
C ARG A 97 9.69 14.63 8.03
N HIS A 98 9.83 13.56 8.80
CA HIS A 98 9.33 12.24 8.38
C HIS A 98 7.83 12.29 8.13
N HIS A 99 7.41 11.68 7.03
CA HIS A 99 6.02 11.60 6.59
C HIS A 99 5.79 10.31 5.81
N GLN A 100 4.54 9.98 5.62
CA GLN A 100 4.05 8.99 4.65
C GLN A 100 3.39 9.76 3.53
N ASP A 101 3.57 9.30 2.28
CA ASP A 101 2.98 9.96 1.13
C ASP A 101 1.46 9.78 1.07
N SER A 102 0.80 10.77 0.48
CA SER A 102 -0.57 10.67 -0.01
C SER A 102 -0.64 11.35 -1.37
N TYR A 103 -1.30 10.73 -2.35
CA TYR A 103 -1.48 11.32 -3.67
C TYR A 103 -2.89 11.89 -3.88
N GLU A 104 -3.80 11.66 -2.93
CA GLU A 104 -5.19 12.11 -2.96
C GLU A 104 -5.65 12.72 -1.63
N ASP A 105 -4.96 13.74 -1.14
CA ASP A 105 -5.36 14.52 0.03
C ASP A 105 -5.67 13.65 1.27
N ASP A 106 -4.81 12.68 1.58
CA ASP A 106 -4.93 11.73 2.69
C ASP A 106 -6.15 10.78 2.62
N GLN A 107 -6.65 10.53 1.42
CA GLN A 107 -7.78 9.61 1.21
C GLN A 107 -7.37 8.14 1.08
N ASN A 108 -6.07 7.86 1.02
CA ASN A 108 -5.59 6.49 0.93
C ASN A 108 -5.78 5.76 2.25
N VAL A 109 -6.41 4.61 2.19
CA VAL A 109 -6.37 3.67 3.30
C VAL A 109 -5.06 2.93 3.27
N ARG A 110 -4.42 2.78 4.43
CA ARG A 110 -3.13 2.12 4.57
C ARG A 110 -3.32 0.67 4.95
N HIS A 111 -2.58 -0.20 4.28
CA HIS A 111 -2.65 -1.64 4.49
C HIS A 111 -1.26 -2.23 4.73
N HIS A 112 -1.17 -3.26 5.55
CA HIS A 112 0.07 -4.00 5.74
C HIS A 112 0.41 -4.89 4.53
N ARG A 113 -0.59 -5.29 3.75
CA ARG A 113 -0.43 -6.02 2.49
C ARG A 113 0.01 -5.09 1.37
N THR A 114 1.13 -5.42 0.72
CA THR A 114 1.77 -4.53 -0.25
C THR A 114 1.01 -4.49 -1.57
N ARG A 115 0.15 -3.49 -1.74
CA ARG A 115 -0.53 -3.22 -3.02
C ARG A 115 0.06 -2.02 -3.76
N TRP A 116 0.82 -1.19 -3.06
CA TRP A 116 1.41 0.02 -3.61
C TRP A 116 2.89 0.12 -3.23
N VAL A 117 3.73 0.50 -4.20
CA VAL A 117 5.13 0.83 -3.97
C VAL A 117 5.53 2.07 -4.75
N MET A 118 6.51 2.80 -4.22
CA MET A 118 7.20 3.86 -4.91
C MET A 118 8.54 3.36 -5.42
N ALA A 119 8.99 3.87 -6.56
CA ALA A 119 10.35 3.70 -7.03
C ALA A 119 11.05 5.06 -7.05
N PHE A 120 12.13 5.18 -6.29
CA PHE A 120 12.97 6.37 -6.21
C PHE A 120 14.21 6.16 -7.07
N TYR A 121 14.41 7.00 -8.05
CA TYR A 121 15.54 6.95 -8.97
C TYR A 121 16.41 8.20 -8.87
N TYR A 122 17.72 7.99 -8.79
CA TYR A 122 18.70 9.05 -8.90
C TYR A 122 19.36 9.07 -10.26
N PRO A 123 19.20 10.17 -11.06
CA PRO A 123 19.91 10.33 -12.33
C PRO A 123 21.37 10.79 -12.16
N GLN A 124 21.85 10.90 -10.93
CA GLN A 124 23.18 11.38 -10.54
C GLN A 124 23.69 10.62 -9.33
N ASP A 125 24.99 10.66 -9.10
CA ASP A 125 25.57 10.20 -7.85
C ASP A 125 25.05 11.08 -6.71
N VAL A 126 24.53 10.45 -5.66
CA VAL A 126 24.01 11.11 -4.46
C VAL A 126 24.72 10.55 -3.24
N ASN A 127 25.62 11.34 -2.66
CA ASN A 127 26.26 11.02 -1.40
C ASN A 127 25.47 11.60 -0.21
N VAL A 128 25.91 11.32 1.00
CA VAL A 128 25.21 11.73 2.23
C VAL A 128 25.10 13.26 2.37
N GLU A 129 26.08 14.02 1.87
CA GLU A 129 26.10 15.48 1.93
C GLU A 129 25.07 16.14 1.01
N MET A 130 24.61 15.43 -0.03
CA MET A 130 23.63 15.94 -0.98
C MET A 130 22.19 15.84 -0.50
N GLY A 131 21.95 15.40 0.73
CA GLY A 131 20.60 15.26 1.29
C GLY A 131 19.78 14.20 0.56
N PRO A 132 20.22 12.92 0.54
CA PRO A 132 19.44 11.85 -0.07
C PRO A 132 18.07 11.71 0.58
N THR A 133 17.16 11.01 -0.07
CA THR A 133 15.97 10.53 0.63
C THR A 133 16.40 9.60 1.76
N SER A 134 15.82 9.75 2.91
CA SER A 134 16.01 8.84 4.03
C SER A 134 14.72 8.09 4.34
N VAL A 135 14.86 6.92 4.91
CA VAL A 135 13.77 6.06 5.34
C VAL A 135 13.98 5.62 6.78
N LEU A 136 12.89 5.28 7.45
CA LEU A 136 12.89 4.60 8.74
C LEU A 136 12.55 3.13 8.47
N PRO A 137 13.50 2.19 8.44
CA PRO A 137 13.24 0.78 8.16
C PRO A 137 12.18 0.20 9.10
N ALA A 138 11.38 -0.75 8.62
CA ALA A 138 10.28 -1.41 9.33
C ALA A 138 9.11 -0.49 9.75
N SER A 139 9.14 0.79 9.41
CA SER A 139 8.12 1.75 9.84
C SER A 139 6.86 1.79 8.96
N GLN A 140 6.80 1.05 7.86
CA GLN A 140 5.62 0.99 6.97
C GLN A 140 4.37 0.44 7.66
N TYR A 141 4.53 -0.19 8.80
CA TYR A 141 3.46 -0.78 9.59
C TYR A 141 2.94 0.15 10.69
N TYR A 142 3.64 1.27 10.94
CA TYR A 142 3.26 2.23 11.97
C TYR A 142 2.45 3.38 11.40
N THR A 143 1.37 3.72 12.08
CA THR A 143 0.53 4.87 11.74
C THR A 143 1.04 6.15 12.42
N ARG A 144 1.76 6.00 13.54
CA ARG A 144 2.22 7.09 14.37
C ARG A 144 3.68 7.42 14.10
N ARG A 145 3.95 8.70 13.83
CA ARG A 145 5.32 9.19 13.58
C ARG A 145 6.25 8.97 14.77
N ASP A 146 5.79 9.22 16.00
CA ASP A 146 6.59 9.05 17.21
C ASP A 146 7.03 7.59 17.44
N GLN A 147 6.30 6.62 16.91
CA GLN A 147 6.70 5.22 16.92
C GLN A 147 7.67 4.91 15.78
N ALA A 148 7.40 5.42 14.59
CA ALA A 148 8.28 5.25 13.44
C ALA A 148 9.68 5.86 13.68
N GLU A 149 9.74 7.04 14.31
CA GLU A 149 11.01 7.76 14.64
C GLU A 149 11.85 7.08 15.73
N LYS A 150 11.40 5.95 16.31
CA LYS A 150 12.25 5.09 17.13
C LYS A 150 13.21 4.24 16.31
N GLN A 151 12.93 4.06 15.02
CA GLN A 151 13.79 3.33 14.10
C GLN A 151 15.02 4.17 13.71
N GLU A 152 16.16 3.50 13.51
CA GLU A 152 17.37 4.16 13.02
C GLU A 152 17.20 4.61 11.56
N GLU A 153 17.44 5.89 11.32
CA GLU A 153 17.30 6.48 9.99
C GLU A 153 18.36 5.97 9.01
N VAL A 154 17.96 5.54 7.84
CA VAL A 154 18.84 5.10 6.75
C VAL A 154 18.80 6.08 5.59
N LEU A 155 19.96 6.64 5.24
CA LEU A 155 20.14 7.51 4.09
C LEU A 155 20.28 6.67 2.81
N LEU A 156 19.38 6.89 1.83
CA LEU A 156 19.36 6.16 0.55
C LEU A 156 20.37 6.76 -0.45
N SER A 157 21.63 6.91 -0.05
CA SER A 157 22.71 7.32 -0.97
C SER A 157 22.98 6.24 -2.03
N GLY A 158 23.52 6.64 -3.18
CA GLY A 158 23.86 5.72 -4.27
C GLY A 158 24.46 6.40 -5.49
N GLU A 159 25.00 5.59 -6.39
CA GLU A 159 25.46 6.04 -7.70
C GLU A 159 24.29 6.32 -8.65
N ALA A 160 24.54 7.07 -9.71
CA ALA A 160 23.59 7.24 -10.82
C ALA A 160 23.06 5.87 -11.31
N GLY A 161 21.76 5.76 -11.50
CA GLY A 161 21.12 4.49 -11.83
C GLY A 161 20.63 3.69 -10.60
N ALA A 162 20.89 4.15 -9.39
CA ALA A 162 20.30 3.55 -8.20
C ALA A 162 18.77 3.74 -8.22
N VAL A 163 18.04 2.63 -8.07
CA VAL A 163 16.58 2.62 -7.90
C VAL A 163 16.26 1.95 -6.57
N THR A 164 15.56 2.64 -5.69
CA THR A 164 15.04 2.07 -4.45
C THR A 164 13.54 1.87 -4.59
N ILE A 165 13.08 0.63 -4.50
CA ILE A 165 11.64 0.31 -4.44
C ILE A 165 11.25 0.30 -2.99
N VAL A 166 10.23 1.10 -2.65
CA VAL A 166 9.83 1.45 -1.28
C VAL A 166 8.36 1.13 -1.09
N HIS A 167 8.00 0.50 0.02
CA HIS A 167 6.59 0.36 0.42
C HIS A 167 5.94 1.74 0.48
N TYR A 168 4.72 1.88 -0.02
CA TYR A 168 4.06 3.18 -0.11
C TYR A 168 3.94 3.88 1.26
N ASP A 169 3.72 3.11 2.31
CA ASP A 169 3.52 3.60 3.68
C ASP A 169 4.82 3.70 4.50
N LEU A 170 5.99 3.49 3.90
CA LEU A 170 7.26 3.64 4.63
C LEU A 170 7.49 5.11 4.99
N TRP A 171 7.73 5.39 6.27
CA TRP A 171 8.07 6.72 6.74
C TRP A 171 9.42 7.17 6.17
N HIS A 172 9.41 8.31 5.53
CA HIS A 172 10.56 8.84 4.82
C HIS A 172 10.61 10.37 4.83
N ARG A 173 11.74 10.93 4.39
CA ARG A 173 11.91 12.36 4.21
C ARG A 173 13.05 12.67 3.23
N ALA A 174 13.15 13.91 2.74
CA ALA A 174 14.40 14.42 2.19
C ALA A 174 15.31 14.82 3.36
N ALA A 175 16.55 14.31 3.39
CA ALA A 175 17.56 14.77 4.34
C ALA A 175 18.09 16.15 3.94
N THR A 176 18.80 16.84 4.86
CA THR A 176 19.40 18.16 4.60
C THR A 176 20.48 18.07 3.53
N ASN A 177 20.40 18.91 2.52
CA ASN A 177 21.45 19.04 1.52
C ASN A 177 22.55 20.00 2.03
N HIS A 178 23.68 19.47 2.45
CA HIS A 178 24.85 20.23 2.90
C HIS A 178 25.81 20.60 1.78
N SER A 179 25.57 20.08 0.56
CA SER A 179 26.43 20.32 -0.60
C SER A 179 26.09 21.62 -1.34
N ASP A 180 26.92 21.95 -2.34
CA ASP A 180 26.72 23.08 -3.26
C ASP A 180 26.02 22.62 -4.58
N ARG A 181 25.46 21.43 -4.60
CA ARG A 181 24.86 20.81 -5.80
C ARG A 181 23.36 20.56 -5.61
N ASN A 182 22.60 20.69 -6.70
CA ASN A 182 21.23 20.21 -6.76
C ASN A 182 21.17 18.68 -6.65
N ARG A 183 20.22 18.18 -5.89
CA ARG A 183 19.88 16.76 -5.87
C ARG A 183 18.50 16.55 -6.47
N TYR A 184 18.44 15.74 -7.52
CA TYR A 184 17.20 15.29 -8.13
C TYR A 184 16.86 13.86 -7.71
N MET A 185 15.61 13.60 -7.38
CA MET A 185 15.06 12.27 -7.16
C MET A 185 13.74 12.16 -7.89
N ILE A 186 13.65 11.20 -8.80
CA ILE A 186 12.46 10.99 -9.61
C ILE A 186 11.67 9.84 -8.99
N LYS A 187 10.40 10.11 -8.62
CA LYS A 187 9.49 9.19 -7.97
C LYS A 187 8.41 8.73 -8.93
N PHE A 188 8.19 7.42 -8.99
CA PHE A 188 7.09 6.78 -9.69
C PHE A 188 6.32 5.88 -8.73
N LEU A 189 5.00 5.85 -8.87
CA LEU A 189 4.11 5.00 -8.09
C LEU A 189 3.66 3.80 -8.93
N PHE A 190 3.62 2.62 -8.32
CA PHE A 190 3.18 1.38 -8.96
C PHE A 190 2.16 0.67 -8.08
N CYS A 191 1.17 0.03 -8.69
CA CYS A 191 0.13 -0.69 -7.98
C CYS A 191 -0.04 -2.13 -8.47
N ARG A 192 -0.37 -3.00 -7.53
CA ARG A 192 -0.79 -4.38 -7.77
C ARG A 192 -2.16 -4.41 -8.44
N MET A 193 -2.29 -5.24 -9.47
CA MET A 193 -3.53 -5.36 -10.25
C MET A 193 -4.30 -6.66 -10.01
N ALA A 194 -3.73 -7.60 -9.27
CA ALA A 194 -4.40 -8.85 -8.88
C ALA A 194 -3.85 -9.33 -7.54
N GLU A 195 -4.71 -9.88 -6.69
CA GLU A 195 -4.30 -10.50 -5.44
C GLU A 195 -3.38 -11.70 -5.70
N PRO A 196 -2.40 -11.98 -4.81
CA PRO A 196 -1.48 -13.09 -5.00
C PRO A 196 -2.23 -14.43 -5.01
N ASN A 197 -1.82 -15.33 -5.88
CA ASN A 197 -2.27 -16.72 -5.92
C ASN A 197 -1.08 -17.71 -5.91
N ALA A 198 0.12 -17.20 -6.02
CA ALA A 198 1.38 -17.90 -5.94
C ALA A 198 2.51 -16.89 -5.73
N PRO A 199 3.72 -17.31 -5.30
CA PRO A 199 4.88 -16.45 -5.22
C PRO A 199 5.23 -15.83 -6.57
N SER A 200 5.49 -14.52 -6.59
CA SER A 200 5.90 -13.79 -7.79
C SER A 200 7.42 -13.54 -7.84
N TRP A 201 8.19 -14.16 -6.97
CA TRP A 201 9.64 -14.08 -6.86
C TRP A 201 10.29 -15.46 -7.03
N GLN A 202 11.62 -15.58 -6.98
CA GLN A 202 12.32 -16.86 -6.97
C GLN A 202 12.20 -17.50 -5.57
N CYS A 203 11.01 -18.07 -5.29
CA CYS A 203 10.70 -18.72 -4.03
C CYS A 203 11.32 -20.11 -3.98
N ALA A 204 12.38 -20.25 -3.17
CA ALA A 204 13.01 -21.53 -2.90
C ALA A 204 12.39 -22.24 -1.68
N SER A 205 11.83 -21.47 -0.73
CA SER A 205 11.17 -22.01 0.45
C SER A 205 9.91 -21.17 0.78
N PRO A 206 8.75 -21.81 0.96
CA PRO A 206 7.56 -21.10 1.44
C PRO A 206 7.63 -20.78 2.95
N VAL A 207 8.60 -21.34 3.67
CA VAL A 207 8.74 -21.17 5.12
C VAL A 207 9.38 -19.81 5.42
N TRP A 208 8.70 -19.01 6.25
CA TRP A 208 9.27 -17.77 6.77
C TRP A 208 10.47 -18.09 7.67
N SER A 209 11.60 -17.43 7.43
CA SER A 209 12.76 -17.48 8.33
C SER A 209 12.85 -16.16 9.10
N GLU A 210 12.79 -16.24 10.43
CA GLU A 210 12.89 -15.05 11.27
C GLU A 210 14.25 -14.36 11.05
N PRO A 211 14.25 -13.03 10.70
CA PRO A 211 15.49 -12.27 10.62
C PRO A 211 16.10 -12.14 12.02
N ALA A 212 17.36 -12.51 12.18
CA ALA A 212 18.05 -12.53 13.47
C ALA A 212 18.17 -11.17 14.20
N ALA A 213 17.85 -10.07 13.52
CA ALA A 213 18.06 -8.70 14.02
C ALA A 213 16.76 -7.95 14.43
N TYR A 214 15.58 -8.49 14.16
CA TYR A 214 14.31 -7.80 14.40
C TYR A 214 13.31 -8.75 15.06
N GLU A 215 12.86 -8.41 16.27
CA GLU A 215 11.86 -9.21 17.02
C GLU A 215 10.51 -8.48 17.19
N GLU A 216 10.35 -7.28 16.58
CA GLU A 216 9.23 -6.41 16.96
C GLU A 216 7.86 -6.86 16.42
N LEU A 217 7.77 -7.41 15.21
CA LEU A 217 6.50 -7.72 14.53
C LEU A 217 6.47 -9.10 13.84
N PRO A 218 6.89 -10.19 14.51
CA PRO A 218 7.08 -11.48 13.84
C PRO A 218 5.79 -12.09 13.29
N ARG A 219 4.64 -11.91 13.97
CA ARG A 219 3.35 -12.43 13.49
C ARG A 219 2.87 -11.66 12.26
N LEU A 220 3.02 -10.33 12.27
CA LEU A 220 2.68 -9.48 11.15
C LEU A 220 3.51 -9.83 9.91
N TRP A 221 4.83 -9.92 10.03
CA TRP A 221 5.70 -10.26 8.89
C TRP A 221 5.38 -11.63 8.30
N ARG A 222 5.13 -12.63 9.16
CA ARG A 222 4.70 -13.97 8.73
C ARG A 222 3.36 -13.91 8.00
N SER A 223 2.41 -13.12 8.49
CA SER A 223 1.12 -12.91 7.83
C SER A 223 1.29 -12.29 6.43
N VAL A 224 2.11 -11.25 6.30
CA VAL A 224 2.41 -10.60 5.00
C VAL A 224 3.14 -11.56 4.05
N TRP A 225 4.10 -12.35 4.55
CA TRP A 225 4.78 -13.37 3.76
C TRP A 225 3.80 -14.41 3.21
N ASN A 226 2.93 -14.95 4.06
CA ASN A 226 1.93 -15.94 3.67
C ASN A 226 0.95 -15.36 2.64
N TRP A 227 0.55 -14.10 2.79
CA TRP A 227 -0.27 -13.43 1.79
C TRP A 227 0.45 -13.34 0.43
N HIS A 228 1.73 -12.98 0.40
CA HIS A 228 2.51 -12.95 -0.83
C HIS A 228 2.67 -14.34 -1.48
N LEU A 229 2.66 -15.41 -0.69
CA LEU A 229 2.64 -16.79 -1.20
C LEU A 229 1.32 -17.18 -1.89
N GLY A 230 0.27 -16.36 -1.74
CA GLY A 230 -1.09 -16.70 -2.17
C GLY A 230 -1.75 -17.74 -1.26
N ASN A 231 -1.17 -17.98 -0.10
CA ASN A 231 -1.76 -18.83 0.91
C ASN A 231 -2.87 -18.02 1.61
N GLU A 232 -4.12 -18.43 1.40
CA GLU A 232 -5.15 -18.17 2.39
C GLU A 232 -4.64 -18.79 3.69
N LEU A 233 -4.81 -18.11 4.81
CA LEU A 233 -4.50 -18.72 6.11
C LEU A 233 -5.26 -20.04 6.16
N ARG A 234 -4.62 -21.13 5.78
CA ARG A 234 -5.08 -22.45 6.15
C ARG A 234 -4.96 -22.45 7.66
N ASP A 235 -6.05 -22.76 8.30
CA ASP A 235 -6.10 -23.16 9.70
C ASP A 235 -5.33 -24.50 9.79
N ASP A 236 -4.02 -24.43 9.52
CA ASP A 236 -3.08 -25.49 9.79
C ASP A 236 -2.93 -25.48 11.31
N GLY A 237 -3.87 -26.14 12.01
CA GLY A 237 -3.90 -26.31 13.45
C GLY A 237 -2.61 -26.86 14.08
N GLN A 238 -1.48 -26.50 13.49
CA GLN A 238 -0.10 -26.69 13.90
C GLN A 238 0.59 -25.34 14.08
N ASP A 239 -0.01 -24.43 14.86
CA ASP A 239 0.81 -23.54 15.64
C ASP A 239 1.58 -24.42 16.61
N ASP A 240 2.84 -24.67 16.27
CA ASP A 240 3.81 -25.34 17.15
C ASP A 240 4.05 -24.45 18.39
N ALA A 241 3.05 -24.42 19.28
CA ALA A 241 3.09 -23.75 20.56
C ALA A 241 4.25 -24.28 21.44
N SER A 242 5.00 -25.27 20.94
CA SER A 242 6.09 -25.93 21.62
C SER A 242 7.49 -25.33 21.38
N ARG A 243 7.62 -24.31 20.47
CA ARG A 243 8.94 -23.74 20.13
C ARG A 243 9.18 -22.29 20.56
N VAL A 244 8.21 -21.57 21.07
CA VAL A 244 8.46 -20.31 21.75
C VAL A 244 8.47 -20.57 23.25
N GLY A 245 9.65 -20.82 23.79
CA GLY A 245 9.93 -20.83 25.22
C GLY A 245 9.71 -19.40 25.77
N VAL A 246 8.47 -18.99 25.92
CA VAL A 246 8.11 -17.87 26.79
C VAL A 246 8.35 -18.40 28.19
N SER A 247 9.39 -17.91 28.85
CA SER A 247 9.61 -18.11 30.27
C SER A 247 8.33 -17.74 31.04
N ALA A 248 7.58 -18.74 31.46
CA ALA A 248 6.47 -18.60 32.39
C ALA A 248 7.02 -18.09 33.74
N GLY A 249 7.12 -16.81 33.90
CA GLY A 249 7.59 -16.12 35.09
C GLY A 249 6.61 -15.05 35.54
N ARG A 250 5.54 -15.46 36.19
CA ARG A 250 5.01 -14.93 37.46
C ARG A 250 3.52 -15.21 37.59
N ARG A 251 3.18 -15.99 38.59
CA ARG A 251 1.80 -16.13 39.09
C ARG A 251 1.37 -14.78 39.64
N ASP A 252 0.26 -14.31 39.13
CA ASP A 252 -0.38 -13.06 39.45
C ASP A 252 -0.97 -13.09 40.86
N ASN A 253 -0.48 -12.19 41.72
CA ASN A 253 -1.18 -11.80 42.95
C ASN A 253 -2.00 -10.57 42.62
N GLY A 254 -3.32 -10.74 42.58
CA GLY A 254 -4.43 -9.81 42.36
C GLY A 254 -4.22 -8.34 42.77
N LEU A 255 -3.40 -7.61 42.00
CA LEU A 255 -3.33 -6.16 42.00
C LEU A 255 -3.91 -5.69 40.66
N ARG A 256 -4.84 -4.73 40.71
CA ARG A 256 -5.36 -4.01 39.54
C ARG A 256 -4.17 -3.55 38.70
N VAL A 257 -3.93 -4.22 37.59
CA VAL A 257 -3.01 -3.73 36.55
C VAL A 257 -3.66 -2.48 35.97
N GLU A 258 -3.12 -1.30 36.28
CA GLU A 258 -3.30 -0.13 35.44
C GLU A 258 -2.99 -0.60 34.02
N GLN A 259 -3.92 -0.37 33.07
CA GLN A 259 -3.72 -0.72 31.66
C GLN A 259 -2.49 0.05 31.19
N GLU A 260 -1.34 -0.60 31.20
CA GLU A 260 -0.15 -0.09 30.50
C GLU A 260 -0.57 0.13 29.05
N VAL A 261 -0.52 1.38 28.60
CA VAL A 261 -0.79 1.70 27.18
C VAL A 261 0.27 1.00 26.37
N LEU A 262 -0.09 -0.08 25.69
CA LEU A 262 0.80 -0.83 24.83
C LEU A 262 1.43 0.13 23.80
N SER A 263 2.71 -0.07 23.50
CA SER A 263 3.32 0.57 22.32
C SER A 263 2.55 0.20 21.05
N GLU A 264 2.68 0.97 19.97
CA GLU A 264 2.03 0.63 18.70
C GLU A 264 2.41 -0.77 18.21
N ALA A 265 3.70 -1.15 18.32
CA ALA A 265 4.16 -2.50 18.03
C ALA A 265 3.42 -3.56 18.86
N GLY A 266 3.26 -3.31 20.17
CA GLY A 266 2.52 -4.22 21.05
C GLY A 266 1.04 -4.34 20.68
N GLN A 267 0.40 -3.24 20.24
CA GLN A 267 -0.99 -3.24 19.75
C GLN A 267 -1.10 -4.07 18.47
N LEU A 268 -0.18 -3.88 17.51
CA LEU A 268 -0.14 -4.65 16.27
C LEU A 268 0.08 -6.15 16.54
N GLU A 269 1.08 -6.52 17.33
CA GLU A 269 1.29 -7.93 17.70
C GLU A 269 0.07 -8.54 18.38
N ASN A 270 -0.65 -7.79 19.23
CA ASN A 270 -1.87 -8.27 19.86
C ASN A 270 -2.99 -8.55 18.86
N VAL A 271 -3.25 -7.66 17.89
CA VAL A 271 -4.32 -7.90 16.89
C VAL A 271 -3.95 -9.07 15.95
N TYR A 272 -2.65 -9.23 15.60
CA TYR A 272 -2.19 -10.39 14.85
C TYR A 272 -2.19 -11.69 15.67
N GLN A 273 -2.03 -11.62 16.98
CA GLN A 273 -2.24 -12.78 17.86
C GLN A 273 -3.72 -13.18 17.90
N LEU A 274 -4.63 -12.21 18.00
CA LEU A 274 -6.07 -12.46 17.99
C LEU A 274 -6.53 -13.04 16.65
N SER A 275 -5.93 -12.63 15.54
CA SER A 275 -6.25 -13.19 14.22
C SER A 275 -6.02 -14.71 14.16
N GLY A 276 -5.07 -15.25 14.88
CA GLY A 276 -4.82 -16.71 14.99
C GLY A 276 -5.85 -17.47 15.84
N GLN A 277 -6.81 -16.80 16.49
CA GLN A 277 -7.77 -17.45 17.40
C GLN A 277 -9.11 -17.85 16.73
N GLY A 278 -9.16 -17.81 15.40
CA GLY A 278 -10.36 -18.21 14.65
C GLY A 278 -11.60 -17.38 15.04
N PRO A 279 -12.81 -17.98 15.09
CA PRO A 279 -14.07 -17.28 15.36
C PRO A 279 -14.08 -16.45 16.64
N LYS A 280 -13.39 -16.90 17.70
CA LYS A 280 -13.30 -16.14 18.96
C LYS A 280 -12.53 -14.84 18.76
N GLY A 281 -11.41 -14.88 18.03
CA GLY A 281 -10.65 -13.70 17.69
C GLY A 281 -11.45 -12.74 16.79
N SER A 282 -12.22 -13.26 15.82
CA SER A 282 -13.12 -12.44 15.00
C SER A 282 -14.10 -11.65 15.83
N ALA A 283 -14.78 -12.30 16.77
CA ALA A 283 -15.78 -11.64 17.62
C ALA A 283 -15.16 -10.51 18.47
N GLU A 284 -13.99 -10.78 19.08
CA GLU A 284 -13.29 -9.79 19.89
C GLU A 284 -12.79 -8.61 19.04
N LEU A 285 -12.18 -8.90 17.87
CA LEU A 285 -11.70 -7.85 16.97
C LEU A 285 -12.84 -6.99 16.41
N CYS A 286 -14.00 -7.57 16.11
CA CYS A 286 -15.18 -6.82 15.67
C CYS A 286 -15.76 -5.91 16.78
N GLU A 287 -15.77 -6.36 18.03
CA GLU A 287 -16.15 -5.51 19.16
C GLU A 287 -15.20 -4.33 19.34
N ARG A 288 -13.89 -4.56 19.23
CA ARG A 288 -12.87 -3.51 19.28
C ARG A 288 -13.00 -2.54 18.10
N LEU A 289 -13.17 -3.05 16.88
CA LEU A 289 -13.35 -2.24 15.66
C LEU A 289 -14.55 -1.28 15.82
N SER A 290 -15.65 -1.77 16.38
CA SER A 290 -16.83 -0.94 16.62
C SER A 290 -16.54 0.20 17.61
N LYS A 291 -15.73 -0.02 18.65
CA LYS A 291 -15.29 1.01 19.59
C LYS A 291 -14.35 2.01 18.93
N GLU A 292 -13.33 1.52 18.18
CA GLU A 292 -12.40 2.36 17.44
C GLU A 292 -13.13 3.28 16.44
N ALA A 293 -14.15 2.76 15.74
CA ALA A 293 -14.94 3.54 14.79
C ALA A 293 -15.82 4.61 15.46
N LEU A 294 -16.38 4.30 16.66
CA LEU A 294 -17.16 5.26 17.44
C LEU A 294 -16.28 6.41 17.96
N GLU A 295 -15.06 6.13 18.42
CA GLU A 295 -14.12 7.16 18.87
C GLU A 295 -13.79 8.17 17.75
N LEU A 296 -13.79 7.75 16.49
CA LEU A 296 -13.63 8.66 15.35
C LEU A 296 -14.80 9.65 15.22
N LEU A 297 -16.02 9.25 15.59
CA LEU A 297 -17.20 10.13 15.55
C LEU A 297 -17.16 11.18 16.66
N ASP A 298 -16.69 10.80 17.86
CA ASP A 298 -16.71 11.66 19.05
C ASP A 298 -15.61 12.73 19.01
N HIS A 299 -14.46 12.43 18.40
CA HIS A 299 -13.29 13.31 18.47
C HIS A 299 -13.17 14.33 17.35
N ASN A 300 -14.04 14.30 16.30
CA ASN A 300 -13.82 15.24 15.19
C ASN A 300 -15.06 15.54 14.33
N GLN A 301 -15.53 16.79 14.35
CA GLN A 301 -16.32 17.33 13.24
C GLN A 301 -15.52 17.36 11.91
N ALA A 302 -14.20 17.37 11.96
CA ALA A 302 -13.31 17.24 10.81
C ALA A 302 -13.26 15.80 10.24
N ALA A 303 -13.54 14.77 11.07
CA ALA A 303 -13.55 13.37 10.65
C ALA A 303 -14.63 13.03 9.61
N ARG A 304 -15.66 13.87 9.43
CA ARG A 304 -16.67 13.67 8.37
C ARG A 304 -16.09 13.75 6.94
N HIS A 305 -14.88 14.27 6.80
CA HIS A 305 -14.19 14.45 5.53
C HIS A 305 -12.96 13.56 5.36
N THR A 306 -12.73 12.63 6.29
CA THR A 306 -11.57 11.74 6.26
C THR A 306 -12.03 10.29 6.18
N ASN A 307 -11.40 9.50 5.29
CA ASN A 307 -11.67 8.07 5.24
C ASN A 307 -11.25 7.42 6.57
N PRO A 308 -12.15 6.69 7.27
CA PRO A 308 -11.80 5.99 8.49
C PRO A 308 -10.86 4.83 8.17
N SER A 309 -9.57 5.11 8.28
CA SER A 309 -8.49 4.20 7.99
C SER A 309 -7.64 3.96 9.23
N GLN A 310 -6.77 2.97 9.19
CA GLN A 310 -5.76 2.71 10.22
C GLN A 310 -6.37 2.29 11.58
N LEU A 311 -7.48 1.57 11.54
CA LEU A 311 -8.03 0.95 12.73
C LEU A 311 -7.29 -0.36 13.01
N TYR A 312 -6.68 -0.47 14.19
CA TYR A 312 -5.81 -1.61 14.52
C TYR A 312 -6.52 -2.95 14.42
N SER A 313 -7.77 -3.04 14.91
CA SER A 313 -8.58 -4.24 14.82
C SER A 313 -8.84 -4.68 13.37
N GLY A 314 -8.90 -3.72 12.45
CA GLY A 314 -9.04 -3.98 11.01
C GLY A 314 -7.89 -4.79 10.42
N PHE A 315 -6.65 -4.51 10.84
CA PHE A 315 -5.49 -5.28 10.39
C PHE A 315 -5.55 -6.76 10.83
N GLY A 316 -5.99 -7.00 12.06
CA GLY A 316 -6.20 -8.37 12.57
C GLY A 316 -7.31 -9.11 11.83
N LEU A 317 -8.43 -8.44 11.52
CA LEU A 317 -9.54 -9.01 10.75
C LEU A 317 -9.13 -9.30 9.29
N SER A 318 -8.38 -8.40 8.67
CA SER A 318 -7.81 -8.64 7.34
C SER A 318 -6.88 -9.86 7.33
N ALA A 319 -6.01 -9.98 8.35
CA ALA A 319 -5.09 -11.12 8.48
C ALA A 319 -5.86 -12.44 8.66
N GLN A 320 -7.03 -12.42 9.28
CA GLN A 320 -7.87 -13.59 9.53
C GLN A 320 -8.56 -14.12 8.26
N GLY A 321 -8.70 -13.30 7.23
CA GLY A 321 -9.23 -13.70 5.93
C GLY A 321 -10.70 -14.15 5.99
N ALA A 322 -11.03 -15.26 5.32
CA ALA A 322 -12.40 -15.74 5.16
C ALA A 322 -13.16 -15.94 6.50
N THR A 323 -12.46 -16.29 7.58
CA THR A 323 -13.07 -16.52 8.90
C THR A 323 -13.73 -15.25 9.46
N ALA A 324 -13.19 -14.06 9.17
CA ALA A 324 -13.74 -12.79 9.61
C ALA A 324 -15.00 -12.34 8.84
N VAL A 325 -15.16 -12.81 7.58
CA VAL A 325 -16.20 -12.31 6.67
C VAL A 325 -17.62 -12.33 7.25
N PRO A 326 -18.12 -13.43 7.85
CA PRO A 326 -19.48 -13.46 8.39
C PRO A 326 -19.73 -12.38 9.47
N TYR A 327 -18.74 -12.10 10.31
CA TYR A 327 -18.81 -11.07 11.36
C TYR A 327 -18.79 -9.65 10.77
N LEU A 328 -17.96 -9.43 9.76
CA LEU A 328 -17.87 -8.15 9.04
C LEU A 328 -19.16 -7.83 8.30
N LEU A 329 -19.84 -8.82 7.71
CA LEU A 329 -21.13 -8.60 7.03
C LEU A 329 -22.21 -8.12 7.98
N GLU A 330 -22.23 -8.56 9.22
CA GLU A 330 -23.18 -8.06 10.22
C GLU A 330 -22.89 -6.58 10.55
N LEU A 331 -21.62 -6.22 10.73
CA LEU A 331 -21.23 -4.83 10.99
C LEU A 331 -21.49 -3.90 9.79
N LEU A 332 -21.33 -4.40 8.56
CA LEU A 332 -21.62 -3.64 7.34
C LEU A 332 -23.11 -3.25 7.26
N ARG A 333 -24.00 -4.10 7.76
CA ARG A 333 -25.46 -3.89 7.75
C ARG A 333 -25.97 -2.98 8.86
N THR A 334 -25.32 -3.03 10.03
CA THR A 334 -25.87 -2.44 11.27
C THR A 334 -25.07 -1.25 11.79
N GLY A 335 -23.84 -1.07 11.32
CA GLY A 335 -22.92 -0.03 11.80
C GLY A 335 -23.26 1.38 11.30
N ASP A 336 -22.76 2.39 12.01
CA ASP A 336 -22.69 3.77 11.54
C ASP A 336 -21.72 3.88 10.35
N TRP A 337 -21.82 4.97 9.57
CA TRP A 337 -21.06 5.11 8.32
C TRP A 337 -19.53 4.93 8.49
N PRO A 338 -18.84 5.36 9.57
CA PRO A 338 -17.40 5.11 9.67
C PRO A 338 -17.09 3.63 9.83
N LEU A 339 -17.93 2.91 10.59
CA LEU A 339 -17.79 1.46 10.75
C LEU A 339 -18.07 0.74 9.42
N ARG A 340 -19.13 1.13 8.68
CA ARG A 340 -19.40 0.56 7.34
C ARG A 340 -18.26 0.81 6.36
N ALA A 341 -17.69 2.03 6.37
CA ALA A 341 -16.56 2.37 5.51
C ALA A 341 -15.30 1.56 5.86
N ALA A 342 -14.98 1.41 7.16
CA ALA A 342 -13.87 0.58 7.62
C ALA A 342 -14.09 -0.89 7.27
N VAL A 343 -15.30 -1.42 7.46
CA VAL A 343 -15.64 -2.81 7.12
C VAL A 343 -15.52 -3.07 5.62
N ALA A 344 -16.01 -2.15 4.77
CA ALA A 344 -15.86 -2.27 3.31
C ALA A 344 -14.39 -2.33 2.90
N ASP A 345 -13.54 -1.51 3.53
CA ASP A 345 -12.10 -1.53 3.32
C ASP A 345 -11.46 -2.85 3.76
N ILE A 346 -11.78 -3.33 4.97
CA ILE A 346 -11.27 -4.61 5.50
C ILE A 346 -11.65 -5.79 4.59
N LEU A 347 -12.90 -5.83 4.08
CA LEU A 347 -13.33 -6.84 3.12
C LEU A 347 -12.51 -6.77 1.82
N GLY A 348 -12.16 -5.56 1.38
CA GLY A 348 -11.27 -5.33 0.25
C GLY A 348 -9.83 -5.77 0.54
N ASP A 349 -9.35 -5.58 1.76
CA ASP A 349 -8.01 -6.02 2.17
C ASP A 349 -7.95 -7.56 2.33
N ILE A 350 -9.02 -8.21 2.74
CA ILE A 350 -9.17 -9.67 2.68
C ILE A 350 -9.04 -10.16 1.23
N GLY A 351 -9.65 -9.45 0.28
CA GLY A 351 -9.57 -9.77 -1.14
C GLY A 351 -10.44 -10.97 -1.54
N ARG A 352 -9.94 -11.87 -2.41
CA ARG A 352 -10.70 -13.01 -2.96
C ARG A 352 -11.44 -13.86 -1.92
N PRO A 353 -10.90 -14.15 -0.73
CA PRO A 353 -11.61 -14.89 0.30
C PRO A 353 -12.91 -14.23 0.78
N ALA A 354 -13.07 -12.92 0.54
CA ALA A 354 -14.30 -12.20 0.84
C ALA A 354 -15.35 -12.24 -0.30
N GLY A 355 -15.25 -13.18 -1.24
CA GLY A 355 -16.17 -13.28 -2.37
C GLY A 355 -17.65 -13.30 -2.00
N ASN A 356 -18.01 -13.88 -0.86
CA ASN A 356 -19.38 -13.89 -0.34
C ASN A 356 -19.88 -12.49 0.09
N ALA A 357 -18.99 -11.50 0.21
CA ALA A 357 -19.37 -10.12 0.52
C ALA A 357 -19.76 -9.31 -0.72
N VAL A 358 -19.53 -9.81 -1.94
CA VAL A 358 -19.79 -9.07 -3.18
C VAL A 358 -21.21 -8.49 -3.25
N PRO A 359 -22.31 -9.24 -3.00
CA PRO A 359 -23.65 -8.64 -3.04
C PRO A 359 -23.84 -7.47 -2.06
N PHE A 360 -23.31 -7.60 -0.85
CA PHE A 360 -23.41 -6.56 0.20
C PHE A 360 -22.56 -5.32 -0.12
N LEU A 361 -21.38 -5.52 -0.72
CA LEU A 361 -20.54 -4.43 -1.21
C LEU A 361 -21.18 -3.72 -2.41
N ILE A 362 -21.91 -4.43 -3.27
CA ILE A 362 -22.71 -3.83 -4.34
C ILE A 362 -23.78 -2.92 -3.76
N ASP A 363 -24.51 -3.36 -2.72
CA ASP A 363 -25.48 -2.52 -2.02
C ASP A 363 -24.81 -1.28 -1.40
N SER A 364 -23.59 -1.42 -0.87
CA SER A 364 -22.80 -0.31 -0.31
C SER A 364 -22.36 0.73 -1.34
N LEU A 365 -22.44 0.45 -2.63
CA LEU A 365 -22.16 1.44 -3.70
C LEU A 365 -23.23 2.55 -3.79
N ASP A 366 -24.37 2.37 -3.14
CA ASP A 366 -25.45 3.35 -3.05
C ASP A 366 -25.56 4.00 -1.65
N ASP A 367 -24.55 3.82 -0.78
CA ASP A 367 -24.52 4.41 0.57
C ASP A 367 -24.46 5.95 0.50
N ASP A 368 -25.08 6.61 1.47
CA ASP A 368 -25.05 8.07 1.57
C ASP A 368 -23.63 8.62 1.78
N SER A 369 -22.76 7.86 2.48
CA SER A 369 -21.36 8.23 2.72
C SER A 369 -20.49 7.94 1.48
N GLU A 370 -19.81 8.97 1.01
CA GLU A 370 -18.81 8.82 -0.08
C GLU A 370 -17.67 7.87 0.30
N TRP A 371 -17.31 7.76 1.58
CA TRP A 371 -16.26 6.85 2.05
C TRP A 371 -16.68 5.40 1.98
N VAL A 372 -17.94 5.11 2.31
CA VAL A 372 -18.49 3.75 2.15
C VAL A 372 -18.51 3.37 0.68
N ARG A 373 -19.02 4.24 -0.20
CA ARG A 373 -19.03 3.99 -1.65
C ARG A 373 -17.62 3.83 -2.22
N ARG A 374 -16.68 4.69 -1.79
CA ARG A 374 -15.27 4.65 -2.23
C ARG A 374 -14.62 3.32 -1.85
N ASN A 375 -14.75 2.93 -0.57
CA ASN A 375 -14.11 1.72 -0.05
C ASN A 375 -14.78 0.45 -0.62
N ALA A 376 -16.10 0.45 -0.79
CA ALA A 376 -16.82 -0.64 -1.45
C ALA A 376 -16.38 -0.81 -2.92
N ALA A 377 -16.23 0.30 -3.65
CA ALA A 377 -15.73 0.25 -5.03
C ALA A 377 -14.31 -0.35 -5.10
N GLU A 378 -13.38 0.06 -4.21
CA GLU A 378 -12.03 -0.50 -4.15
C GLU A 378 -12.04 -1.99 -3.76
N ALA A 379 -12.84 -2.35 -2.76
CA ALA A 379 -12.99 -3.73 -2.28
C ALA A 379 -13.42 -4.69 -3.40
N LEU A 380 -14.42 -4.29 -4.19
CA LEU A 380 -14.91 -5.07 -5.33
C LEU A 380 -13.83 -5.31 -6.39
N GLY A 381 -12.97 -4.30 -6.62
CA GLY A 381 -11.81 -4.45 -7.50
C GLY A 381 -10.75 -5.41 -6.95
N ASN A 382 -10.49 -5.38 -5.64
CA ASN A 382 -9.53 -6.29 -4.99
C ASN A 382 -10.05 -7.73 -4.94
N ILE A 383 -11.36 -7.93 -4.71
CA ILE A 383 -12.01 -9.24 -4.78
C ILE A 383 -11.95 -9.79 -6.20
N GLY A 384 -12.09 -8.93 -7.22
CA GLY A 384 -11.92 -9.28 -8.62
C GLY A 384 -13.11 -10.03 -9.23
N SER A 385 -14.34 -9.87 -8.70
CA SER A 385 -15.57 -10.40 -9.28
C SER A 385 -16.03 -9.54 -10.47
N ALA A 386 -16.61 -10.16 -11.50
CA ALA A 386 -17.25 -9.46 -12.61
C ALA A 386 -18.66 -8.95 -12.29
N GLU A 387 -19.29 -9.46 -11.25
CA GLU A 387 -20.68 -9.15 -10.89
C GLU A 387 -20.94 -7.64 -10.70
N PRO A 388 -20.07 -6.83 -10.04
CA PRO A 388 -20.31 -5.41 -9.81
C PRO A 388 -20.03 -4.50 -11.02
N VAL A 389 -19.60 -5.02 -12.16
CA VAL A 389 -19.19 -4.23 -13.34
C VAL A 389 -20.24 -3.20 -13.76
N PRO A 390 -21.56 -3.52 -13.85
CA PRO A 390 -22.55 -2.52 -14.21
C PRO A 390 -22.67 -1.36 -13.19
N GLN A 391 -22.57 -1.65 -11.90
CA GLN A 391 -22.68 -0.66 -10.83
C GLN A 391 -21.41 0.20 -10.78
N LEU A 392 -20.22 -0.37 -10.90
CA LEU A 392 -18.95 0.37 -11.01
C LEU A 392 -18.94 1.27 -12.23
N ALA A 393 -19.44 0.80 -13.39
CA ALA A 393 -19.57 1.62 -14.59
C ALA A 393 -20.52 2.80 -14.41
N ARG A 394 -21.62 2.61 -13.67
CA ARG A 394 -22.55 3.68 -13.30
C ARG A 394 -21.88 4.72 -12.40
N LEU A 395 -21.19 4.29 -11.33
CA LEU A 395 -20.48 5.18 -10.39
C LEU A 395 -19.41 5.99 -11.10
N LEU A 396 -18.63 5.35 -11.97
CA LEU A 396 -17.57 6.01 -12.74
C LEU A 396 -18.06 7.27 -13.47
N VAL A 397 -19.29 7.26 -13.97
CA VAL A 397 -19.84 8.38 -14.77
C VAL A 397 -20.68 9.32 -13.92
N LYS A 398 -21.36 8.83 -12.87
CA LYS A 398 -22.44 9.58 -12.19
C LYS A 398 -22.12 10.01 -10.77
N ASP A 399 -21.14 9.42 -10.09
CA ASP A 399 -20.85 9.81 -8.71
C ASP A 399 -20.26 11.22 -8.65
N SER A 400 -20.75 12.04 -7.72
CA SER A 400 -20.25 13.39 -7.50
C SER A 400 -18.84 13.42 -6.93
N CYS A 401 -18.48 12.40 -6.13
CA CYS A 401 -17.18 12.29 -5.48
C CYS A 401 -16.11 11.75 -6.44
N ARG A 402 -15.07 12.54 -6.68
CA ARG A 402 -13.93 12.12 -7.54
C ARG A 402 -13.24 10.86 -7.04
N PHE A 403 -13.18 10.64 -5.72
CA PHE A 403 -12.53 9.47 -5.13
C PHE A 403 -13.31 8.19 -5.42
N VAL A 404 -14.64 8.27 -5.46
CA VAL A 404 -15.49 7.14 -5.86
C VAL A 404 -15.28 6.82 -7.34
N ARG A 405 -15.31 7.84 -8.23
CA ARG A 405 -15.08 7.65 -9.68
C ARG A 405 -13.68 7.08 -9.96
N HIS A 406 -12.64 7.59 -9.25
CA HIS A 406 -11.28 7.10 -9.36
C HIS A 406 -11.18 5.61 -9.01
N ASN A 407 -11.74 5.21 -7.85
CA ASN A 407 -11.69 3.82 -7.42
C ASN A 407 -12.56 2.90 -8.28
N ALA A 408 -13.69 3.39 -8.81
CA ALA A 408 -14.49 2.64 -9.78
C ALA A 408 -13.68 2.34 -11.06
N ALA A 409 -12.97 3.34 -11.61
CA ALA A 409 -12.11 3.15 -12.78
C ALA A 409 -10.97 2.16 -12.51
N LEU A 410 -10.27 2.30 -11.36
CA LEU A 410 -9.17 1.41 -11.00
C LEU A 410 -9.67 -0.03 -10.76
N SER A 411 -10.85 -0.19 -10.16
CA SER A 411 -11.45 -1.50 -9.92
C SER A 411 -11.87 -2.19 -11.22
N LEU A 412 -12.42 -1.46 -12.18
CA LEU A 412 -12.67 -1.98 -13.53
C LEU A 412 -11.35 -2.41 -14.22
N ALA A 413 -10.26 -1.64 -13.99
CA ALA A 413 -8.94 -2.03 -14.48
C ALA A 413 -8.42 -3.31 -13.81
N LYS A 414 -8.66 -3.52 -12.50
CA LYS A 414 -8.29 -4.74 -11.78
C LYS A 414 -9.09 -5.96 -12.26
N ILE A 415 -10.39 -5.81 -12.47
CA ILE A 415 -11.26 -6.85 -13.03
C ILE A 415 -10.79 -7.23 -14.45
N GLY A 416 -10.31 -6.27 -15.25
CA GLY A 416 -9.72 -6.53 -16.56
C GLY A 416 -10.76 -6.96 -17.61
N ARG A 417 -10.49 -8.06 -18.36
CA ARG A 417 -11.34 -8.50 -19.48
C ARG A 417 -12.82 -8.69 -19.13
N ASP A 418 -13.09 -9.16 -17.93
CA ASP A 418 -14.46 -9.38 -17.47
C ASP A 418 -15.24 -8.08 -17.24
N ALA A 419 -14.56 -6.92 -17.33
CA ALA A 419 -15.17 -5.59 -17.27
C ALA A 419 -15.54 -5.01 -18.66
N ASP A 420 -15.55 -5.79 -19.74
CA ASP A 420 -15.82 -5.29 -21.10
C ASP A 420 -17.17 -4.55 -21.21
N ALA A 421 -18.19 -4.95 -20.48
CA ALA A 421 -19.47 -4.25 -20.41
C ALA A 421 -19.37 -2.79 -19.93
N ALA A 422 -18.27 -2.39 -19.28
CA ALA A 422 -18.01 -1.02 -18.83
C ALA A 422 -17.31 -0.15 -19.90
N SER A 423 -16.93 -0.70 -21.07
CA SER A 423 -16.11 0.00 -22.08
C SER A 423 -16.67 1.36 -22.48
N SER A 424 -18.00 1.48 -22.67
CA SER A 424 -18.64 2.76 -23.01
C SER A 424 -18.51 3.80 -21.87
N SER A 425 -18.68 3.38 -20.61
CA SER A 425 -18.51 4.27 -19.44
C SER A 425 -17.06 4.69 -19.24
N LEU A 426 -16.13 3.78 -19.49
CA LEU A 426 -14.69 4.06 -19.46
C LEU A 426 -14.29 5.04 -20.56
N GLN A 427 -14.88 4.91 -21.77
CA GLN A 427 -14.63 5.85 -22.85
C GLN A 427 -15.12 7.27 -22.48
N MET A 428 -16.29 7.41 -21.84
CA MET A 428 -16.79 8.69 -21.33
C MET A 428 -15.87 9.27 -20.23
N ALA A 429 -15.32 8.43 -19.38
CA ALA A 429 -14.43 8.83 -18.29
C ALA A 429 -13.05 9.33 -18.76
N LEU A 430 -12.69 9.17 -20.04
CA LEU A 430 -11.49 9.78 -20.61
C LEU A 430 -11.53 11.30 -20.61
N ASP A 431 -12.72 11.89 -20.51
CA ASP A 431 -12.96 13.33 -20.45
C ASP A 431 -13.28 13.81 -19.01
N ASP A 432 -13.11 12.96 -17.98
CA ASP A 432 -13.33 13.37 -16.59
C ASP A 432 -12.42 14.54 -16.19
N THR A 433 -12.90 15.42 -15.34
CA THR A 433 -12.13 16.56 -14.84
C THR A 433 -10.92 16.14 -13.99
N ASN A 434 -10.98 14.99 -13.31
CA ASN A 434 -9.89 14.47 -12.50
C ASN A 434 -8.90 13.64 -13.34
N LEU A 435 -7.62 13.97 -13.22
CA LEU A 435 -6.55 13.29 -13.95
C LEU A 435 -6.52 11.77 -13.66
N TYR A 436 -6.65 11.38 -12.40
CA TYR A 436 -6.52 9.97 -12.01
C TYR A 436 -7.70 9.14 -12.50
N VAL A 437 -8.91 9.73 -12.59
CA VAL A 437 -10.06 9.08 -13.22
C VAL A 437 -9.77 8.79 -14.70
N ARG A 438 -9.30 9.81 -15.44
CA ARG A 438 -8.95 9.65 -16.87
C ARG A 438 -7.90 8.58 -17.10
N GLU A 439 -6.81 8.61 -16.32
CA GLU A 439 -5.70 7.69 -16.49
C GLU A 439 -6.07 6.25 -16.11
N ASN A 440 -6.85 6.05 -15.03
CA ASN A 440 -7.35 4.75 -14.65
C ASN A 440 -8.38 4.21 -15.66
N ALA A 441 -9.16 5.08 -16.29
CA ALA A 441 -10.04 4.68 -17.40
C ALA A 441 -9.23 4.21 -18.62
N ARG A 442 -8.13 4.90 -18.98
CA ARG A 442 -7.21 4.42 -20.03
C ARG A 442 -6.59 3.08 -19.67
N LEU A 443 -6.13 2.92 -18.43
CA LEU A 443 -5.58 1.66 -17.95
C LEU A 443 -6.61 0.53 -18.03
N ALA A 444 -7.86 0.79 -17.63
CA ALA A 444 -8.94 -0.19 -17.69
C ALA A 444 -9.23 -0.63 -19.14
N LEU A 445 -9.40 0.33 -20.07
CA LEU A 445 -9.60 0.05 -21.49
C LEU A 445 -8.44 -0.78 -22.08
N ALA A 446 -7.20 -0.40 -21.76
CA ALA A 446 -6.03 -1.15 -22.20
C ALA A 446 -6.07 -2.61 -21.69
N ARG A 447 -6.43 -2.84 -20.42
CA ARG A 447 -6.47 -4.18 -19.82
C ARG A 447 -7.67 -5.03 -20.28
N ILE A 448 -8.80 -4.41 -20.61
CA ILE A 448 -9.96 -5.08 -21.19
C ILE A 448 -9.60 -5.63 -22.59
N HIS A 449 -8.85 -4.86 -23.38
CA HIS A 449 -8.51 -5.21 -24.76
C HIS A 449 -7.14 -5.89 -24.92
N MET A 450 -6.42 -6.20 -23.83
CA MET A 450 -5.19 -6.99 -23.92
C MET A 450 -5.52 -8.43 -24.35
N GLU A 451 -4.88 -8.90 -25.43
CA GLU A 451 -4.96 -10.29 -25.93
C GLU A 451 -4.32 -11.30 -24.98
#